data_9cf6b9e9175ef44910f38b517605f5d5
#
_entry.id   9cf6b9e9175ef44910f38b517605f5d5
#
_cell.length_a   1.000
_cell.length_b   1.000
_cell.length_c   1.000
_cell.angle_alpha   90.00
_cell.angle_beta   90.00
_cell.angle_gamma   90.00
#
_symmetry.space_group_name_H-M   'P 1'
#
loop_
_entity.id
_entity.type
_entity.pdbx_description
1 polymer ?
#
loop_
_entity_poly.entity_id
_entity_poly.type
_entity_poly.pdbx_seq_one_letter_code
_entity_poly.pdbx_strand_id
1 'polypeptide(L)'
;MISEAEKARDARSKKTWVRAIIALSVVFVLGIAGVVYYGAVALPAINKAKDVVACKTFLVGYDKAKLAFLNEENAKDHKPSVETAVKGYAQALSDAYNKAISEVGDMNGVVGSAMKNVALNRLHLDTTTESNMASTFADLDNSAGTAEQICSGALAAANVKGKFGSYTPAPSASPSK
;
A
#
# COMPACT_ATOMS: atom_id res chain seq x y z
N MET A 1 -0.18 49.94 55.97
CA MET A 1 0.11 50.63 54.68
C MET A 1 1.06 49.81 53.87
N ILE A 2 0.65 49.32 52.73
CA ILE A 2 1.54 48.54 51.81
C ILE A 2 2.45 49.59 51.14
N SER A 3 3.76 49.37 51.19
CA SER A 3 4.72 50.33 50.65
C SER A 3 4.63 50.39 49.11
N GLU A 4 4.92 51.58 48.55
CA GLU A 4 4.89 51.76 47.07
C GLU A 4 5.85 50.80 46.33
N ALA A 5 6.94 50.41 47.00
CA ALA A 5 7.90 49.43 46.50
C ALA A 5 7.31 48.01 46.34
N GLU A 6 6.39 47.61 47.23
CA GLU A 6 5.69 46.33 47.12
C GLU A 6 4.68 46.33 45.97
N LYS A 7 3.96 47.44 45.76
CA LYS A 7 3.06 47.57 44.60
C LYS A 7 3.80 47.54 43.26
N ALA A 8 4.99 48.13 43.19
CA ALA A 8 5.81 48.13 41.99
C ALA A 8 6.39 46.74 41.69
N ARG A 9 6.74 45.93 42.71
CA ARG A 9 7.17 44.53 42.55
C ARG A 9 6.04 43.64 42.05
N ASP A 10 4.83 43.81 42.63
CA ASP A 10 3.66 43.02 42.25
C ASP A 10 3.23 43.30 40.81
N ALA A 11 3.28 44.59 40.39
CA ALA A 11 2.99 44.97 39.00
C ALA A 11 3.99 44.44 37.99
N ARG A 12 5.29 44.38 38.35
CA ARG A 12 6.34 43.74 37.48
C ARG A 12 6.17 42.25 37.39
N SER A 13 5.88 41.57 38.49
CA SER A 13 5.61 40.12 38.54
C SER A 13 4.42 39.79 37.67
N LYS A 14 3.30 40.47 37.79
CA LYS A 14 2.09 40.26 36.96
C LYS A 14 2.36 40.44 35.47
N LYS A 15 3.13 41.46 35.09
CA LYS A 15 3.51 41.71 33.69
C LYS A 15 4.39 40.60 33.10
N THR A 16 5.29 40.07 33.90
CA THR A 16 6.16 38.94 33.49
C THR A 16 5.35 37.66 33.36
N TRP A 17 4.43 37.36 34.27
CA TRP A 17 3.54 36.21 34.20
C TRP A 17 2.62 36.26 32.99
N VAL A 18 2.01 37.41 32.70
CA VAL A 18 1.16 37.57 31.51
C VAL A 18 1.95 37.31 30.22
N ARG A 19 3.18 37.82 30.13
CA ARG A 19 4.04 37.57 28.96
C ARG A 19 4.41 36.07 28.81
N ALA A 20 4.68 35.41 29.94
CA ALA A 20 4.99 33.97 29.93
C ALA A 20 3.78 33.15 29.49
N ILE A 21 2.57 33.49 29.97
CA ILE A 21 1.33 32.80 29.55
C ILE A 21 1.08 33.01 28.07
N ILE A 22 1.22 34.23 27.55
CA ILE A 22 1.04 34.51 26.12
C ILE A 22 2.05 33.71 25.27
N ALA A 23 3.33 33.70 25.66
CA ALA A 23 4.34 32.95 24.96
C ALA A 23 4.04 31.43 24.94
N LEU A 24 3.62 30.89 26.08
CA LEU A 24 3.25 29.48 26.22
C LEU A 24 2.02 29.13 25.36
N SER A 25 1.02 30.01 25.31
CA SER A 25 -0.18 29.83 24.49
C SER A 25 0.14 29.84 23.01
N VAL A 26 1.04 30.73 22.56
CA VAL A 26 1.47 30.77 21.15
C VAL A 26 2.19 29.46 20.77
N VAL A 27 3.10 28.97 21.61
CA VAL A 27 3.80 27.71 21.37
C VAL A 27 2.81 26.53 21.31
N PHE A 28 1.83 26.51 22.21
CA PHE A 28 0.82 25.47 22.25
C PHE A 28 -0.07 25.49 20.99
N VAL A 29 -0.53 26.64 20.55
CA VAL A 29 -1.34 26.78 19.32
C VAL A 29 -0.55 26.37 18.09
N LEU A 30 0.72 26.79 17.99
CA LEU A 30 1.60 26.38 16.88
C LEU A 30 1.87 24.88 16.90
N GLY A 31 2.03 24.28 18.07
CA GLY A 31 2.19 22.83 18.23
C GLY A 31 0.96 22.07 17.74
N ILE A 32 -0.24 22.47 18.15
CA ILE A 32 -1.50 21.85 17.69
C ILE A 32 -1.67 22.03 16.18
N ALA A 33 -1.44 23.24 15.66
CA ALA A 33 -1.54 23.50 14.22
C ALA A 33 -0.56 22.65 13.43
N GLY A 34 0.66 22.46 13.92
CA GLY A 34 1.67 21.58 13.33
C GLY A 34 1.24 20.11 13.29
N VAL A 35 0.68 19.59 14.39
CA VAL A 35 0.18 18.21 14.47
C VAL A 35 -1.00 18.01 13.53
N VAL A 36 -1.95 18.94 13.50
CA VAL A 36 -3.11 18.89 12.60
C VAL A 36 -2.67 18.95 11.13
N TYR A 37 -1.78 19.86 10.79
CA TYR A 37 -1.25 19.96 9.43
C TYR A 37 -0.53 18.68 9.00
N TYR A 38 0.34 18.15 9.86
CA TYR A 38 1.06 16.90 9.56
C TYR A 38 0.11 15.73 9.38
N GLY A 39 -0.84 15.54 10.29
CA GLY A 39 -1.78 14.44 10.23
C GLY A 39 -2.79 14.55 9.07
N ALA A 40 -3.32 15.76 8.83
CA ALA A 40 -4.38 15.95 7.83
C ALA A 40 -3.87 16.17 6.40
N VAL A 41 -2.66 16.69 6.23
CA VAL A 41 -2.15 17.10 4.91
C VAL A 41 -0.87 16.37 4.53
N ALA A 42 0.14 16.41 5.38
CA ALA A 42 1.45 15.88 5.03
C ALA A 42 1.47 14.34 5.01
N LEU A 43 0.89 13.70 6.03
CA LEU A 43 0.88 12.24 6.14
C LEU A 43 0.12 11.55 5.00
N PRO A 44 -1.10 11.97 4.61
CA PRO A 44 -1.79 11.41 3.46
C PRO A 44 -1.03 11.58 2.14
N ALA A 45 -0.35 12.73 1.95
CA ALA A 45 0.46 12.95 0.76
C ALA A 45 1.68 12.03 0.69
N ILE A 46 2.36 11.82 1.82
CA ILE A 46 3.49 10.88 1.94
C ILE A 46 3.01 9.45 1.69
N ASN A 47 1.90 9.03 2.29
CA ASN A 47 1.33 7.70 2.10
C ASN A 47 0.97 7.47 0.63
N LYS A 48 0.33 8.43 -0.02
CA LYS A 48 0.00 8.35 -1.44
C LYS A 48 1.25 8.22 -2.32
N ALA A 49 2.32 8.94 -2.02
CA ALA A 49 3.57 8.83 -2.76
C ALA A 49 4.20 7.43 -2.60
N LYS A 50 4.19 6.88 -1.39
CA LYS A 50 4.64 5.51 -1.11
C LYS A 50 3.79 4.47 -1.82
N ASP A 51 2.47 4.60 -1.79
CA ASP A 51 1.56 3.70 -2.49
C ASP A 51 1.82 3.67 -4.01
N VAL A 52 2.19 4.79 -4.61
CA VAL A 52 2.61 4.87 -6.02
C VAL A 52 3.87 4.04 -6.27
N VAL A 53 4.85 4.09 -5.38
CA VAL A 53 6.08 3.27 -5.49
C VAL A 53 5.76 1.80 -5.31
N ALA A 54 5.01 1.43 -4.28
CA ALA A 54 4.54 0.07 -4.04
C ALA A 54 3.79 -0.51 -5.25
N CYS A 55 2.88 0.27 -5.83
CA CYS A 55 2.13 -0.12 -7.01
C CYS A 55 3.02 -0.36 -8.24
N LYS A 56 4.02 0.49 -8.49
CA LYS A 56 5.00 0.25 -9.58
C LYS A 56 5.76 -1.06 -9.37
N THR A 57 6.26 -1.27 -8.17
CA THR A 57 7.02 -2.47 -7.80
C THR A 57 6.17 -3.72 -7.97
N PHE A 58 4.92 -3.69 -7.49
CA PHE A 58 3.98 -4.80 -7.63
C PHE A 58 3.67 -5.11 -9.10
N LEU A 59 3.28 -4.13 -9.91
CA LEU A 59 2.88 -4.33 -11.30
C LEU A 59 4.02 -4.91 -12.15
N VAL A 60 5.24 -4.43 -11.97
CA VAL A 60 6.41 -5.00 -12.68
C VAL A 60 6.64 -6.46 -12.31
N GLY A 61 6.49 -6.82 -11.04
CA GLY A 61 6.64 -8.20 -10.59
C GLY A 61 5.49 -9.10 -11.05
N TYR A 62 4.27 -8.59 -11.02
CA TYR A 62 3.06 -9.28 -11.48
C TYR A 62 3.09 -9.59 -12.97
N ASP A 63 3.51 -8.64 -13.80
CA ASP A 63 3.70 -8.88 -15.24
C ASP A 63 4.71 -9.99 -15.49
N LYS A 64 5.82 -10.00 -14.76
CA LYS A 64 6.82 -11.08 -14.85
C LYS A 64 6.24 -12.43 -14.44
N ALA A 65 5.45 -12.48 -13.37
CA ALA A 65 4.80 -13.71 -12.92
C ALA A 65 3.83 -14.25 -13.98
N LYS A 66 2.99 -13.41 -14.59
CA LYS A 66 2.08 -13.79 -15.68
C LYS A 66 2.83 -14.29 -16.92
N LEU A 67 3.87 -13.58 -17.34
CA LEU A 67 4.69 -14.00 -18.48
C LEU A 67 5.37 -15.34 -18.23
N ALA A 68 5.90 -15.58 -17.04
CA ALA A 68 6.50 -16.85 -16.69
C ALA A 68 5.48 -18.00 -16.76
N PHE A 69 4.28 -17.79 -16.19
CA PHE A 69 3.19 -18.76 -16.24
C PHE A 69 2.79 -19.10 -17.68
N LEU A 70 2.59 -18.10 -18.54
CA LEU A 70 2.23 -18.28 -19.93
C LEU A 70 3.34 -18.98 -20.73
N ASN A 71 4.60 -18.69 -20.44
CA ASN A 71 5.72 -19.33 -21.11
C ASN A 71 5.83 -20.80 -20.72
N GLU A 72 5.56 -21.15 -19.48
CA GLU A 72 5.52 -22.55 -19.03
C GLU A 72 4.33 -23.31 -19.64
N GLU A 73 3.16 -22.68 -19.72
CA GLU A 73 1.96 -23.28 -20.35
C GLU A 73 2.16 -23.51 -21.86
N ASN A 74 2.91 -22.66 -22.55
CA ASN A 74 3.19 -22.74 -23.97
C ASN A 74 4.47 -23.52 -24.31
N ALA A 75 5.22 -24.03 -23.35
CA ALA A 75 6.44 -24.81 -23.59
C ALA A 75 6.10 -26.13 -24.35
N LYS A 76 6.53 -26.20 -25.60
CA LYS A 76 6.14 -27.29 -26.53
C LYS A 76 6.79 -28.65 -26.20
N ASP A 77 7.92 -28.66 -25.51
CA ASP A 77 8.74 -29.85 -25.33
C ASP A 77 8.64 -30.53 -23.97
N HIS A 78 8.15 -29.85 -22.97
CA HIS A 78 7.83 -30.38 -21.64
C HIS A 78 6.56 -29.71 -21.16
N LYS A 79 5.46 -30.44 -21.00
CA LYS A 79 4.33 -29.95 -20.22
C LYS A 79 4.74 -30.06 -18.75
N PRO A 80 5.15 -28.93 -18.08
CA PRO A 80 5.24 -28.96 -16.65
C PRO A 80 3.87 -29.37 -16.13
N SER A 81 3.82 -30.08 -15.03
CA SER A 81 2.53 -30.34 -14.41
C SER A 81 1.88 -29.01 -14.11
N VAL A 82 0.57 -28.90 -14.26
CA VAL A 82 -0.19 -27.67 -13.91
C VAL A 82 0.22 -27.18 -12.52
N GLU A 83 0.51 -28.10 -11.63
CA GLU A 83 1.01 -27.82 -10.28
C GLU A 83 2.34 -27.03 -10.29
N THR A 84 3.29 -27.40 -11.17
CA THR A 84 4.59 -26.69 -11.25
C THR A 84 4.40 -25.27 -11.77
N ALA A 85 3.56 -25.07 -12.79
CA ALA A 85 3.26 -23.76 -13.35
C ALA A 85 2.56 -22.86 -12.30
N VAL A 86 1.57 -23.40 -11.57
CA VAL A 86 0.86 -22.72 -10.49
C VAL A 86 1.81 -22.32 -9.35
N LYS A 87 2.69 -23.23 -8.92
CA LYS A 87 3.69 -22.93 -7.87
C LYS A 87 4.69 -21.87 -8.33
N GLY A 88 5.16 -21.94 -9.58
CA GLY A 88 6.06 -20.94 -10.16
C GLY A 88 5.43 -19.55 -10.19
N TYR A 89 4.19 -19.46 -10.67
CA TYR A 89 3.42 -18.22 -10.66
C TYR A 89 3.23 -17.67 -9.24
N ALA A 90 2.79 -18.51 -8.31
CA ALA A 90 2.53 -18.13 -6.94
C ALA A 90 3.81 -17.64 -6.23
N GLN A 91 4.96 -18.25 -6.52
CA GLN A 91 6.25 -17.81 -5.98
C GLN A 91 6.65 -16.44 -6.55
N ALA A 92 6.57 -16.25 -7.86
CA ALA A 92 6.89 -14.98 -8.51
C ALA A 92 5.97 -13.85 -8.04
N LEU A 93 4.69 -14.14 -7.81
CA LEU A 93 3.73 -13.20 -7.25
C LEU A 93 4.06 -12.86 -5.79
N SER A 94 4.49 -13.84 -5.01
CA SER A 94 4.96 -13.63 -3.64
C SER A 94 6.17 -12.69 -3.58
N ASP A 95 7.12 -12.86 -4.49
CA ASP A 95 8.29 -11.98 -4.58
C ASP A 95 7.91 -10.56 -4.96
N ALA A 96 6.96 -10.39 -5.90
CA ALA A 96 6.42 -9.08 -6.28
C ALA A 96 5.72 -8.39 -5.09
N TYR A 97 4.87 -9.12 -4.40
CA TYR A 97 4.17 -8.67 -3.21
C TYR A 97 5.14 -8.29 -2.08
N ASN A 98 6.10 -9.15 -1.74
CA ASN A 98 7.03 -8.90 -0.64
C ASN A 98 7.88 -7.64 -0.86
N LYS A 99 8.23 -7.33 -2.10
CA LYS A 99 8.89 -6.07 -2.44
C LYS A 99 7.96 -4.87 -2.30
N ALA A 100 6.75 -4.98 -2.82
CA ALA A 100 5.78 -3.88 -2.82
C ALA A 100 5.31 -3.54 -1.40
N ILE A 101 5.07 -4.54 -0.54
CA ILE A 101 4.48 -4.34 0.79
C ILE A 101 5.35 -3.48 1.70
N SER A 102 6.68 -3.55 1.55
CA SER A 102 7.63 -2.72 2.33
C SER A 102 7.55 -1.23 1.95
N GLU A 103 6.99 -0.92 0.79
CA GLU A 103 6.89 0.43 0.24
C GLU A 103 5.49 1.05 0.42
N VAL A 104 4.50 0.27 0.89
CA VAL A 104 3.13 0.76 1.13
C VAL A 104 3.12 1.85 2.20
N GLY A 105 2.42 2.94 1.92
CA GLY A 105 2.32 4.08 2.84
C GLY A 105 1.33 3.85 3.98
N ASP A 106 0.18 3.25 3.66
CA ASP A 106 -0.86 2.89 4.63
C ASP A 106 -1.34 1.47 4.40
N MET A 107 -0.98 0.58 5.32
CA MET A 107 -1.37 -0.83 5.28
C MET A 107 -2.88 -1.07 5.44
N ASN A 108 -3.63 -0.10 5.96
CA ASN A 108 -5.09 -0.15 6.07
C ASN A 108 -5.78 0.62 4.94
N GLY A 109 -5.03 1.31 4.11
CA GLY A 109 -5.51 1.96 2.90
C GLY A 109 -5.88 0.95 1.81
N VAL A 110 -6.41 1.46 0.70
CA VAL A 110 -6.90 0.62 -0.42
C VAL A 110 -5.77 -0.23 -1.01
N VAL A 111 -4.58 0.35 -1.24
CA VAL A 111 -3.41 -0.37 -1.77
C VAL A 111 -2.92 -1.42 -0.78
N GLY A 112 -2.75 -1.06 0.49
CA GLY A 112 -2.32 -1.99 1.54
C GLY A 112 -3.28 -3.16 1.72
N SER A 113 -4.58 -2.91 1.70
CA SER A 113 -5.61 -3.95 1.78
C SER A 113 -5.59 -4.89 0.59
N ALA A 114 -5.40 -4.37 -0.63
CA ALA A 114 -5.25 -5.20 -1.83
C ALA A 114 -4.02 -6.13 -1.74
N MET A 115 -2.88 -5.60 -1.29
CA MET A 115 -1.66 -6.38 -1.09
C MET A 115 -1.85 -7.47 -0.03
N LYS A 116 -2.54 -7.18 1.09
CA LYS A 116 -2.88 -8.18 2.11
C LYS A 116 -3.73 -9.32 1.55
N ASN A 117 -4.71 -9.03 0.70
CA ASN A 117 -5.56 -10.05 0.09
C ASN A 117 -4.75 -10.99 -0.81
N VAL A 118 -3.81 -10.46 -1.59
CA VAL A 118 -2.88 -11.30 -2.38
C VAL A 118 -2.09 -12.23 -1.47
N ALA A 119 -1.54 -11.72 -0.37
CA ALA A 119 -0.79 -12.52 0.59
C ALA A 119 -1.62 -13.62 1.24
N LEU A 120 -2.85 -13.30 1.64
CA LEU A 120 -3.76 -14.28 2.26
C LEU A 120 -4.12 -15.41 1.30
N ASN A 121 -4.45 -15.10 0.05
CA ASN A 121 -4.76 -16.12 -0.95
C ASN A 121 -3.54 -16.93 -1.34
N ARG A 122 -2.33 -16.34 -1.31
CA ARG A 122 -1.08 -17.08 -1.48
C ARG A 122 -0.84 -18.09 -0.36
N LEU A 123 -1.10 -17.72 0.90
CA LEU A 123 -1.01 -18.64 2.04
C LEU A 123 -2.06 -19.76 1.93
N HIS A 124 -3.27 -19.47 1.48
CA HIS A 124 -4.29 -20.49 1.23
C HIS A 124 -3.82 -21.50 0.19
N LEU A 125 -3.16 -21.08 -0.88
CA LEU A 125 -2.65 -21.97 -1.91
C LEU A 125 -1.60 -22.94 -1.36
N ASP A 126 -0.74 -22.50 -0.43
CA ASP A 126 0.27 -23.36 0.21
C ASP A 126 -0.31 -24.46 1.10
N THR A 127 -1.50 -24.24 1.63
CA THR A 127 -2.17 -25.15 2.57
C THR A 127 -3.30 -25.93 1.93
N THR A 128 -3.56 -25.73 0.63
CA THR A 128 -4.68 -26.36 -0.07
C THR A 128 -4.36 -27.79 -0.46
N THR A 129 -5.38 -28.62 -0.56
CA THR A 129 -5.28 -29.99 -1.10
C THR A 129 -5.31 -29.96 -2.63
N GLU A 130 -4.78 -30.99 -3.26
CA GLU A 130 -4.75 -31.11 -4.74
C GLU A 130 -6.15 -30.95 -5.36
N SER A 131 -7.20 -31.48 -4.71
CA SER A 131 -8.59 -31.37 -5.19
C SER A 131 -9.11 -29.93 -5.23
N ASN A 132 -8.58 -29.02 -4.40
CA ASN A 132 -9.00 -27.63 -4.31
C ASN A 132 -8.01 -26.66 -4.95
N MET A 133 -6.92 -27.14 -5.51
CA MET A 133 -5.84 -26.30 -6.04
C MET A 133 -6.34 -25.34 -7.14
N ALA A 134 -7.20 -25.80 -8.05
CA ALA A 134 -7.73 -24.97 -9.13
C ALA A 134 -8.57 -23.80 -8.63
N SER A 135 -9.45 -24.03 -7.64
CA SER A 135 -10.28 -22.97 -7.05
C SER A 135 -9.43 -21.98 -6.26
N THR A 136 -8.51 -22.46 -5.44
CA THR A 136 -7.63 -21.62 -4.64
C THR A 136 -6.67 -20.80 -5.51
N PHE A 137 -6.21 -21.37 -6.62
CA PHE A 137 -5.43 -20.63 -7.61
C PHE A 137 -6.26 -19.51 -8.26
N ALA A 138 -7.52 -19.81 -8.63
CA ALA A 138 -8.42 -18.78 -9.18
C ALA A 138 -8.65 -17.61 -8.18
N ASP A 139 -8.78 -17.91 -6.89
CA ASP A 139 -8.91 -16.87 -5.85
C ASP A 139 -7.64 -16.03 -5.73
N LEU A 140 -6.47 -16.66 -5.84
CA LEU A 140 -5.19 -15.93 -5.85
C LEU A 140 -5.08 -15.03 -7.09
N ASP A 141 -5.38 -15.54 -8.28
CA ASP A 141 -5.31 -14.75 -9.52
C ASP A 141 -6.33 -13.61 -9.54
N ASN A 142 -7.54 -13.82 -9.02
CA ASN A 142 -8.54 -12.77 -8.86
C ASN A 142 -8.10 -11.67 -7.88
N SER A 143 -7.47 -12.04 -6.78
CA SER A 143 -6.95 -11.05 -5.82
C SER A 143 -5.78 -10.26 -6.41
N ALA A 144 -4.90 -10.91 -7.17
CA ALA A 144 -3.81 -10.25 -7.86
C ALA A 144 -4.30 -9.31 -8.97
N GLY A 145 -5.33 -9.71 -9.75
CA GLY A 145 -5.99 -8.87 -10.74
C GLY A 145 -6.69 -7.65 -10.11
N THR A 146 -7.29 -7.83 -8.93
CA THR A 146 -7.87 -6.73 -8.16
C THR A 146 -6.78 -5.74 -7.71
N ALA A 147 -5.66 -6.24 -7.21
CA ALA A 147 -4.51 -5.41 -6.82
C ALA A 147 -3.92 -4.67 -8.04
N GLU A 148 -3.86 -5.31 -9.21
CA GLU A 148 -3.47 -4.69 -10.48
C GLU A 148 -4.36 -3.49 -10.82
N GLN A 149 -5.67 -3.66 -10.76
CA GLN A 149 -6.63 -2.59 -11.07
C GLN A 149 -6.50 -1.40 -10.10
N ILE A 150 -6.38 -1.69 -8.79
CA ILE A 150 -6.19 -0.68 -7.76
C ILE A 150 -4.88 0.09 -8.00
N CYS A 151 -3.80 -0.64 -8.29
CA CYS A 151 -2.50 -0.04 -8.54
C CYS A 151 -2.49 0.80 -9.83
N SER A 152 -3.11 0.32 -10.89
CA SER A 152 -3.26 1.07 -12.15
C SER A 152 -4.05 2.37 -11.93
N GLY A 153 -5.13 2.30 -11.14
CA GLY A 153 -5.89 3.49 -10.72
C GLY A 153 -5.07 4.47 -9.89
N ALA A 154 -4.27 4.00 -8.94
CA ALA A 154 -3.40 4.83 -8.12
C ALA A 154 -2.32 5.54 -8.96
N LEU A 155 -1.72 4.84 -9.92
CA LEU A 155 -0.74 5.42 -10.85
C LEU A 155 -1.38 6.46 -11.77
N ALA A 156 -2.56 6.19 -12.32
CA ALA A 156 -3.31 7.13 -13.15
C ALA A 156 -3.66 8.40 -12.38
N ALA A 157 -4.15 8.27 -11.14
CA ALA A 157 -4.45 9.40 -10.26
C ALA A 157 -3.21 10.23 -9.86
N ALA A 158 -2.03 9.64 -9.94
CA ALA A 158 -0.75 10.31 -9.71
C ALA A 158 -0.11 10.87 -11.00
N ASN A 159 -0.80 10.80 -12.15
CA ASN A 159 -0.29 11.18 -13.48
C ASN A 159 1.03 10.47 -13.86
N VAL A 160 1.24 9.27 -13.39
CA VAL A 160 2.42 8.48 -13.72
C VAL A 160 2.23 7.88 -15.10
N LYS A 161 2.98 8.38 -16.08
CA LYS A 161 2.98 7.84 -17.45
C LYS A 161 3.90 6.62 -17.51
N GLY A 162 3.37 5.50 -18.00
CA GLY A 162 4.14 4.27 -18.24
C GLY A 162 3.18 3.14 -18.62
N LYS A 163 3.65 2.17 -19.39
CA LYS A 163 2.94 0.91 -19.57
C LYS A 163 3.30 0.04 -18.36
N PHE A 164 2.48 0.10 -17.34
CA PHE A 164 2.52 -0.81 -16.21
C PHE A 164 1.31 -1.74 -16.37
N GLY A 165 1.55 -3.02 -16.58
CA GLY A 165 0.49 -4.02 -16.67
C GLY A 165 -0.45 -3.80 -17.87
N SER A 166 -0.03 -4.18 -19.06
CA SER A 166 -0.95 -4.31 -20.21
C SER A 166 -1.16 -5.78 -20.54
N TYR A 167 -1.58 -6.58 -19.55
CA TYR A 167 -2.15 -7.86 -19.83
C TYR A 167 -3.65 -7.68 -20.09
N THR A 168 -4.03 -7.80 -21.35
CA THR A 168 -5.43 -8.06 -21.70
C THR A 168 -5.65 -9.56 -21.47
N PRO A 169 -6.50 -9.96 -20.50
CA PRO A 169 -6.79 -11.39 -20.32
C PRO A 169 -7.28 -11.93 -21.65
N ALA A 170 -6.71 -13.05 -22.07
CA ALA A 170 -7.28 -13.81 -23.17
C ALA A 170 -8.74 -14.11 -22.81
N PRO A 171 -9.69 -13.97 -23.77
CA PRO A 171 -11.08 -14.26 -23.49
C PRO A 171 -11.17 -15.67 -22.93
N SER A 172 -11.71 -15.80 -21.73
CA SER A 172 -11.93 -17.08 -21.08
C SER A 172 -12.64 -18.00 -22.06
N ALA A 173 -12.01 -19.10 -22.42
CA ALA A 173 -12.65 -20.11 -23.24
C ALA A 173 -13.93 -20.53 -22.47
N SER A 174 -15.08 -20.17 -23.02
CA SER A 174 -16.38 -20.67 -22.52
C SER A 174 -16.29 -22.18 -22.47
N PRO A 175 -16.71 -22.82 -21.36
CA PRO A 175 -16.77 -24.27 -21.31
C PRO A 175 -17.73 -24.73 -22.45
N SER A 176 -17.16 -25.43 -23.41
CA SER A 176 -17.95 -26.12 -24.42
C SER A 176 -18.88 -27.11 -23.73
N LYS A 177 -20.18 -26.94 -23.95
CA LYS A 177 -21.21 -27.89 -23.52
C LYS A 177 -20.99 -29.30 -24.04
#